data_64f3a7041dbd439a80608a808b144544
#
_entry.id   64f3a7041dbd439a80608a808b144544
#
_cell.length_a   1.000
_cell.length_b   1.000
_cell.length_c   1.000
_cell.angle_alpha   90.00
_cell.angle_beta   90.00
_cell.angle_gamma   90.00
#
_symmetry.space_group_name_H-M   'P 1'
#
loop_
_entity.id
_entity.type
_entity.pdbx_description
1 polymer ?
#
loop_
_entity_poly.entity_id
_entity_poly.type
_entity_poly.pdbx_seq_one_letter_code
_entity_poly.pdbx_strand_id
1 'polypeptide(L)'
;MAQEKQLSIFDLPGMETERQKAKTGNPNGREGDSTGRMSAGGESVEIIRGIPLAERLRPQSLEEFAGQTHLIGEGGMLRRLIESDHLSSMIFWGPPGVGKTTLAQIIAKKTKAQFINFSAVTSGIKEIRTVMQQAEENRRYGERTILFVDEIHRFNKAQQDAFLPFVEKGSIILIGATTENPSFEINSALLSRCKVFVLKALETEDLIRLLQRAIHDERGFGAVKVLWRMESPGAATRADVTGAQTASTGAELAASTGANPAASTGAGPDAEAAQEEIALRTIATFANGDARSALTTLEMVILNGEIQMEKTTEILTISRQMLEQCLGKKALLYDKDGEEHYNLISALHKSMRNSDADAAIYWLCRMLEAGEDPLYIARRIVRFASEDVGLADTNALTVAVNAYQSCHLIGMPECCVHLTEAAVYMSLAPKSNAMEVAYNEAKEDVVRQPDASVPLHIRNGVTSLMKEIGYGRGYQYAHDYEEKVTAMTCLPDELADREYYHPTTQGMEKKWMERKNALDTWKREHRGK
;
A
#
# COMPACT_ATOMS: atom_id res chain seq x y z
N MET A 1 41.75 32.07 11.35
CA MET A 1 40.34 31.69 11.56
C MET A 1 39.57 32.18 10.34
N ALA A 2 39.41 31.33 9.37
CA ALA A 2 38.66 31.59 8.14
C ALA A 2 37.28 30.96 8.28
N GLN A 3 36.23 31.76 8.21
CA GLN A 3 34.83 31.29 8.16
C GLN A 3 34.55 30.82 6.73
N GLU A 4 34.28 29.53 6.60
CA GLU A 4 33.70 28.97 5.38
C GLU A 4 32.23 29.39 5.27
N LYS A 5 31.93 30.17 4.23
CA LYS A 5 30.57 30.47 3.78
C LYS A 5 30.04 29.27 3.01
N GLN A 6 29.00 28.61 3.54
CA GLN A 6 28.18 27.70 2.77
C GLN A 6 27.43 28.43 1.67
N LEU A 7 27.77 28.15 0.41
CA LEU A 7 27.07 28.64 -0.78
C LEU A 7 25.76 27.88 -0.96
N SER A 8 24.65 28.60 -1.06
CA SER A 8 23.34 28.08 -1.39
C SER A 8 23.25 27.76 -2.89
N ILE A 9 22.46 26.73 -3.26
CA ILE A 9 22.21 26.31 -4.65
C ILE A 9 21.65 27.41 -5.56
N PHE A 10 21.29 28.58 -4.99
CA PHE A 10 20.75 29.75 -5.72
C PHE A 10 21.82 30.78 -6.14
N ASP A 11 23.10 30.54 -5.88
CA ASP A 11 24.21 31.48 -6.19
C ASP A 11 24.99 31.08 -7.46
N LEU A 12 24.38 30.37 -8.40
CA LEU A 12 24.99 30.07 -9.71
C LEU A 12 24.71 31.22 -10.70
N PRO A 13 25.73 31.76 -11.37
CA PRO A 13 25.56 32.86 -12.34
C PRO A 13 24.89 32.33 -13.61
N GLY A 14 23.69 32.81 -13.93
CA GLY A 14 22.98 32.49 -15.17
C GLY A 14 21.46 32.66 -15.16
N MET A 15 20.84 33.04 -14.06
CA MET A 15 19.37 33.23 -13.97
C MET A 15 18.93 34.62 -13.51
N GLU A 16 19.65 35.65 -13.93
CA GLU A 16 19.19 37.04 -13.76
C GLU A 16 18.88 37.64 -15.12
N THR A 17 17.72 37.37 -15.70
CA THR A 17 17.19 38.20 -16.81
C THR A 17 15.68 38.03 -17.06
N GLU A 18 14.83 37.94 -16.06
CA GLU A 18 13.37 38.09 -16.33
C GLU A 18 12.52 38.77 -15.24
N ARG A 19 13.14 39.39 -14.22
CA ARG A 19 12.35 40.09 -13.18
C ARG A 19 12.49 41.61 -13.11
N GLN A 20 13.13 42.25 -14.08
CA GLN A 20 13.31 43.73 -14.06
C GLN A 20 12.72 44.49 -15.28
N LYS A 21 11.73 43.94 -15.99
CA LYS A 21 11.02 44.70 -17.06
C LYS A 21 9.55 44.98 -16.82
N ALA A 22 9.12 45.08 -15.58
CA ALA A 22 7.74 45.42 -15.25
C ALA A 22 7.62 46.64 -14.33
N LYS A 23 8.39 47.72 -14.54
CA LYS A 23 8.13 49.03 -13.94
C LYS A 23 8.87 50.12 -14.73
N THR A 24 8.31 50.57 -15.84
CA THR A 24 8.31 51.96 -16.28
C THR A 24 7.32 52.07 -17.45
N GLY A 25 6.18 52.66 -17.17
CA GLY A 25 5.25 53.04 -18.19
C GLY A 25 5.62 54.36 -18.84
N ASN A 26 5.25 54.56 -20.06
CA ASN A 26 4.57 55.76 -20.52
C ASN A 26 3.96 55.57 -21.92
N PRO A 27 2.90 56.30 -22.25
CA PRO A 27 1.98 55.96 -23.31
C PRO A 27 2.26 56.77 -24.57
N ASN A 28 2.12 56.18 -25.75
CA ASN A 28 1.55 56.79 -26.93
C ASN A 28 1.70 55.95 -28.20
N GLY A 29 0.57 55.65 -28.79
CA GLY A 29 0.32 55.77 -30.22
C GLY A 29 0.69 54.59 -31.12
N ARG A 30 -0.23 53.81 -31.55
CA ARG A 30 -0.88 53.79 -32.87
C ARG A 30 -1.51 52.41 -33.19
N GLU A 31 -2.71 52.53 -33.62
CA GLU A 31 -3.60 51.53 -34.20
C GLU A 31 -2.93 50.66 -35.27
N GLY A 32 -3.25 49.38 -35.22
CA GLY A 32 -3.01 48.38 -36.25
C GLY A 32 -3.94 47.21 -36.02
N ASP A 33 -5.11 47.32 -36.67
CA ASP A 33 -6.21 46.36 -36.76
C ASP A 33 -5.69 45.00 -37.23
N SER A 34 -5.98 43.94 -36.44
CA SER A 34 -6.09 42.57 -36.92
C SER A 34 -7.02 41.80 -36.00
N THR A 35 -8.30 41.89 -36.33
CA THR A 35 -9.37 41.02 -35.81
C THR A 35 -9.11 39.56 -36.10
N GLY A 36 -8.50 38.86 -35.14
CA GLY A 36 -8.48 37.42 -35.04
C GLY A 36 -9.46 36.98 -33.96
N ARG A 37 -10.67 36.61 -34.35
CA ARG A 37 -11.64 35.91 -33.50
C ARG A 37 -10.97 34.71 -32.89
N MET A 38 -10.67 34.73 -31.61
CA MET A 38 -10.38 33.56 -30.82
C MET A 38 -11.73 32.98 -30.35
N SER A 39 -11.98 31.77 -30.77
CA SER A 39 -13.18 30.99 -30.45
C SER A 39 -13.20 30.64 -28.96
N ALA A 40 -14.41 30.65 -28.38
CA ALA A 40 -14.68 30.41 -26.96
C ALA A 40 -14.38 28.97 -26.43
N GLY A 41 -13.57 28.18 -27.16
CA GLY A 41 -13.14 26.83 -26.75
C GLY A 41 -11.85 26.75 -25.93
N GLY A 42 -11.09 27.86 -25.80
CA GLY A 42 -9.82 27.86 -25.09
C GLY A 42 -9.90 27.99 -23.56
N GLU A 43 -11.00 28.47 -23.01
CA GLU A 43 -11.15 28.71 -21.57
C GLU A 43 -11.31 27.42 -20.75
N SER A 44 -11.98 26.38 -21.28
CA SER A 44 -12.24 25.14 -20.56
C SER A 44 -10.96 24.30 -20.32
N VAL A 45 -10.03 24.33 -21.26
CA VAL A 45 -8.77 23.56 -21.17
C VAL A 45 -7.70 24.31 -20.35
N GLU A 46 -7.74 25.63 -20.31
CA GLU A 46 -6.80 26.42 -19.48
C GLU A 46 -7.12 26.37 -17.99
N ILE A 47 -8.40 26.30 -17.61
CA ILE A 47 -8.83 26.16 -16.21
C ILE A 47 -8.40 24.79 -15.64
N ILE A 48 -8.35 23.75 -16.46
CA ILE A 48 -7.90 22.41 -16.07
C ILE A 48 -6.41 22.37 -15.72
N ARG A 49 -5.57 23.26 -16.23
CA ARG A 49 -4.11 23.22 -16.07
C ARG A 49 -3.55 23.79 -14.77
N GLY A 50 -4.38 24.42 -13.91
CA GLY A 50 -3.87 25.15 -12.75
C GLY A 50 -3.82 24.37 -11.42
N ILE A 51 -4.77 23.48 -11.16
CA ILE A 51 -4.91 22.74 -9.89
C ILE A 51 -4.96 21.24 -10.18
N PRO A 52 -4.13 20.40 -9.51
CA PRO A 52 -4.14 18.95 -9.71
C PRO A 52 -5.53 18.33 -9.51
N LEU A 53 -5.88 17.35 -10.33
CA LEU A 53 -7.17 16.65 -10.27
C LEU A 53 -7.50 16.10 -8.88
N ALA A 54 -6.50 15.52 -8.22
CA ALA A 54 -6.64 14.99 -6.86
C ALA A 54 -7.03 16.06 -5.81
N GLU A 55 -6.66 17.32 -6.03
CA GLU A 55 -7.06 18.44 -5.18
C GLU A 55 -8.45 18.95 -5.52
N ARG A 56 -8.77 19.06 -6.82
CA ARG A 56 -10.08 19.52 -7.31
C ARG A 56 -11.21 18.59 -6.88
N LEU A 57 -10.96 17.27 -6.90
CA LEU A 57 -11.92 16.22 -6.55
C LEU A 57 -11.85 15.79 -5.09
N ARG A 58 -11.10 16.50 -4.25
CA ARG A 58 -11.01 16.19 -2.84
C ARG A 58 -12.42 16.13 -2.22
N PRO A 59 -12.81 14.99 -1.61
CA PRO A 59 -14.09 14.84 -0.94
C PRO A 59 -14.35 15.93 0.09
N GLN A 60 -15.58 16.49 0.07
CA GLN A 60 -16.00 17.54 0.98
C GLN A 60 -16.93 17.02 2.10
N SER A 61 -17.43 15.78 1.95
CA SER A 61 -18.32 15.12 2.90
C SER A 61 -17.99 13.64 3.03
N LEU A 62 -18.55 12.97 4.05
CA LEU A 62 -18.35 11.52 4.25
C LEU A 62 -18.99 10.70 3.13
N GLU A 63 -20.05 11.22 2.52
CA GLU A 63 -20.79 10.59 1.42
C GLU A 63 -19.98 10.58 0.12
N GLU A 64 -19.12 11.58 -0.07
CA GLU A 64 -18.19 11.65 -1.20
C GLU A 64 -16.92 10.82 -0.99
N PHE A 65 -16.67 10.35 0.24
CA PHE A 65 -15.45 9.67 0.57
C PHE A 65 -15.46 8.23 0.04
N ALA A 66 -14.47 7.86 -0.76
CA ALA A 66 -14.35 6.53 -1.34
C ALA A 66 -13.79 5.52 -0.33
N GLY A 67 -14.37 4.33 -0.27
CA GLY A 67 -13.90 3.22 0.57
C GLY A 67 -14.07 3.44 2.08
N GLN A 68 -13.27 2.74 2.88
CA GLN A 68 -13.25 2.78 4.35
C GLN A 68 -14.61 2.50 5.01
N THR A 69 -15.44 1.69 4.40
CA THR A 69 -16.82 1.39 4.85
C THR A 69 -16.88 0.86 6.28
N HIS A 70 -15.84 0.14 6.73
CA HIS A 70 -15.71 -0.37 8.10
C HIS A 70 -15.56 0.74 9.15
N LEU A 71 -15.13 1.94 8.79
CA LEU A 71 -14.96 3.08 9.69
C LEU A 71 -16.10 4.10 9.55
N ILE A 72 -16.45 4.45 8.31
CA ILE A 72 -17.34 5.57 7.98
C ILE A 72 -18.65 5.14 7.29
N GLY A 73 -18.83 3.84 7.01
CA GLY A 73 -20.10 3.30 6.52
C GLY A 73 -21.23 3.42 7.55
N GLU A 74 -22.44 3.00 7.21
CA GLU A 74 -23.58 2.97 8.13
C GLU A 74 -23.24 2.13 9.38
N GLY A 75 -23.39 2.75 10.56
CA GLY A 75 -23.03 2.12 11.84
C GLY A 75 -21.52 2.08 12.13
N GLY A 76 -20.68 2.62 11.26
CA GLY A 76 -19.24 2.72 11.46
C GLY A 76 -18.88 3.49 12.72
N MET A 77 -17.83 3.03 13.42
CA MET A 77 -17.46 3.62 14.71
C MET A 77 -17.05 5.09 14.58
N LEU A 78 -16.22 5.40 13.58
CA LEU A 78 -15.75 6.77 13.35
C LEU A 78 -16.90 7.68 12.91
N ARG A 79 -17.81 7.18 12.06
CA ARG A 79 -19.00 7.92 11.66
C ARG A 79 -19.85 8.33 12.84
N ARG A 80 -20.12 7.40 13.77
CA ARG A 80 -20.88 7.70 15.00
C ARG A 80 -20.21 8.77 15.87
N LEU A 81 -18.88 8.73 16.01
CA LEU A 81 -18.14 9.75 16.78
C LEU A 81 -18.24 11.14 16.13
N ILE A 82 -18.22 11.20 14.80
CA ILE A 82 -18.35 12.45 14.04
C ILE A 82 -19.78 12.99 14.16
N GLU A 83 -20.78 12.15 13.96
CA GLU A 83 -22.20 12.54 14.00
C GLU A 83 -22.70 12.93 15.39
N SER A 84 -22.16 12.26 16.44
CA SER A 84 -22.46 12.61 17.83
C SER A 84 -21.64 13.77 18.39
N ASP A 85 -20.71 14.31 17.59
CA ASP A 85 -19.78 15.39 17.97
C ASP A 85 -18.93 15.08 19.23
N HIS A 86 -18.68 13.78 19.49
CA HIS A 86 -17.86 13.29 20.61
C HIS A 86 -16.47 12.86 20.11
N LEU A 87 -15.71 13.83 19.60
CA LEU A 87 -14.36 13.56 19.11
C LEU A 87 -13.36 13.47 20.26
N SER A 88 -12.49 12.48 20.20
CA SER A 88 -11.26 12.35 20.99
C SER A 88 -10.05 12.37 20.07
N SER A 89 -8.86 12.59 20.63
CA SER A 89 -7.62 12.49 19.86
C SER A 89 -7.46 11.10 19.24
N MET A 90 -6.93 11.04 18.02
CA MET A 90 -6.86 9.80 17.24
C MET A 90 -5.64 9.74 16.34
N ILE A 91 -5.28 8.54 15.97
CA ILE A 91 -4.22 8.24 15.01
C ILE A 91 -4.82 7.52 13.79
N PHE A 92 -4.60 8.05 12.60
CA PHE A 92 -4.93 7.41 11.34
C PHE A 92 -3.72 6.65 10.82
N TRP A 93 -3.79 5.34 10.87
CA TRP A 93 -2.74 4.47 10.36
C TRP A 93 -3.18 3.76 9.08
N GLY A 94 -2.35 3.82 8.05
CA GLY A 94 -2.63 3.14 6.77
C GLY A 94 -1.72 3.62 5.64
N PRO A 95 -1.77 2.98 4.47
CA PRO A 95 -0.91 3.27 3.33
C PRO A 95 -1.09 4.70 2.80
N PRO A 96 -0.21 5.19 1.93
CA PRO A 96 -0.39 6.49 1.29
C PRO A 96 -1.65 6.53 0.42
N GLY A 97 -2.17 7.71 0.14
CA GLY A 97 -3.28 7.93 -0.80
C GLY A 97 -4.66 7.45 -0.37
N VAL A 98 -4.84 6.85 0.82
CA VAL A 98 -6.14 6.35 1.32
C VAL A 98 -7.05 7.41 1.93
N GLY A 99 -6.65 8.69 1.89
CA GLY A 99 -7.48 9.81 2.31
C GLY A 99 -7.34 10.24 3.77
N LYS A 100 -6.26 9.90 4.50
CA LYS A 100 -6.03 10.28 5.91
C LYS A 100 -6.24 11.78 6.14
N THR A 101 -5.57 12.63 5.36
CA THR A 101 -5.67 14.10 5.45
C THR A 101 -7.06 14.60 5.09
N THR A 102 -7.66 14.04 4.04
CA THR A 102 -9.02 14.39 3.61
C THR A 102 -10.06 14.06 4.67
N LEU A 103 -9.95 12.89 5.30
CA LEU A 103 -10.85 12.49 6.38
C LEU A 103 -10.77 13.44 7.58
N ALA A 104 -9.56 13.86 7.96
CA ALA A 104 -9.35 14.83 9.03
C ALA A 104 -9.99 16.20 8.71
N GLN A 105 -9.89 16.66 7.46
CA GLN A 105 -10.53 17.90 7.01
C GLN A 105 -12.06 17.81 7.03
N ILE A 106 -12.63 16.69 6.60
CA ILE A 106 -14.08 16.45 6.64
C ILE A 106 -14.58 16.47 8.09
N ILE A 107 -13.85 15.82 9.02
CA ILE A 107 -14.16 15.82 10.44
C ILE A 107 -14.19 17.25 10.98
N ALA A 108 -13.15 18.03 10.71
CA ALA A 108 -13.05 19.41 11.19
C ALA A 108 -14.20 20.28 10.65
N LYS A 109 -14.53 20.16 9.36
CA LYS A 109 -15.63 20.88 8.72
C LYS A 109 -17.00 20.51 9.33
N LYS A 110 -17.24 19.22 9.57
CA LYS A 110 -18.52 18.74 10.10
C LYS A 110 -18.73 19.14 11.56
N THR A 111 -17.67 19.21 12.33
CA THR A 111 -17.70 19.58 13.77
C THR A 111 -17.45 21.06 14.02
N LYS A 112 -17.35 21.88 12.98
CA LYS A 112 -17.08 23.33 13.07
C LYS A 112 -15.86 23.67 13.91
N ALA A 113 -14.86 22.77 13.95
CA ALA A 113 -13.62 23.00 14.65
C ALA A 113 -12.61 23.73 13.74
N GLN A 114 -11.78 24.58 14.33
CA GLN A 114 -10.65 25.16 13.63
C GLN A 114 -9.67 24.05 13.24
N PHE A 115 -9.33 23.96 11.95
CA PHE A 115 -8.39 22.96 11.43
C PHE A 115 -7.02 23.57 11.24
N ILE A 116 -6.01 23.03 11.93
CA ILE A 116 -4.62 23.41 11.78
C ILE A 116 -3.87 22.20 11.22
N ASN A 117 -3.32 22.37 10.01
CA ASN A 117 -2.50 21.36 9.35
C ASN A 117 -1.03 21.59 9.69
N PHE A 118 -0.40 20.56 10.26
CA PHE A 118 0.98 20.61 10.71
C PHE A 118 1.80 19.52 10.04
N SER A 119 2.91 19.88 9.42
CA SER A 119 3.80 18.91 8.78
C SER A 119 4.97 18.59 9.69
N ALA A 120 5.16 17.30 10.01
CA ALA A 120 6.29 16.83 10.80
C ALA A 120 7.66 17.05 10.10
N VAL A 121 7.66 17.25 8.79
CA VAL A 121 8.89 17.45 7.99
C VAL A 121 9.45 18.86 8.13
N THR A 122 8.58 19.88 8.20
CA THR A 122 8.98 21.29 8.12
C THR A 122 8.93 22.02 9.46
N SER A 123 8.32 21.45 10.49
CA SER A 123 7.95 22.19 11.69
C SER A 123 8.80 21.84 12.91
N GLY A 124 9.28 22.89 13.59
CA GLY A 124 10.08 22.79 14.80
C GLY A 124 9.29 22.90 16.12
N ILE A 125 9.94 22.58 17.25
CA ILE A 125 9.33 22.65 18.61
C ILE A 125 8.77 24.06 18.92
N LYS A 126 9.36 25.12 18.40
CA LYS A 126 8.89 26.52 18.62
C LYS A 126 7.53 26.74 17.99
N GLU A 127 7.33 26.25 16.75
CA GLU A 127 6.06 26.37 16.04
C GLU A 127 4.97 25.54 16.71
N ILE A 128 5.30 24.33 17.19
CA ILE A 128 4.37 23.51 17.99
C ILE A 128 3.85 24.32 19.17
N ARG A 129 4.73 24.96 19.94
CA ARG A 129 4.34 25.77 21.12
C ARG A 129 3.46 26.95 20.75
N THR A 130 3.73 27.65 19.65
CA THR A 130 2.92 28.78 19.19
C THR A 130 1.50 28.32 18.84
N VAL A 131 1.38 27.24 18.10
CA VAL A 131 0.08 26.65 17.71
C VAL A 131 -0.69 26.18 18.95
N MET A 132 0.01 25.59 19.95
CA MET A 132 -0.62 25.17 21.19
C MET A 132 -1.16 26.35 22.01
N GLN A 133 -0.44 27.46 22.08
CA GLN A 133 -0.91 28.68 22.75
C GLN A 133 -2.17 29.24 22.06
N GLN A 134 -2.16 29.29 20.74
CA GLN A 134 -3.33 29.70 19.96
C GLN A 134 -4.55 28.79 20.22
N ALA A 135 -4.35 27.47 20.26
CA ALA A 135 -5.43 26.53 20.58
C ALA A 135 -5.97 26.72 22.00
N GLU A 136 -5.12 27.06 22.97
CA GLU A 136 -5.56 27.40 24.34
C GLU A 136 -6.36 28.70 24.40
N GLU A 137 -5.99 29.69 23.59
CA GLU A 137 -6.75 30.94 23.45
C GLU A 137 -8.11 30.67 22.81
N ASN A 138 -8.18 29.94 21.71
CA ASN A 138 -9.41 29.56 21.02
C ASN A 138 -10.38 28.85 21.99
N ARG A 139 -9.86 27.92 22.80
CA ARG A 139 -10.68 27.23 23.82
C ARG A 139 -11.33 28.16 24.82
N ARG A 140 -10.66 29.26 25.19
CA ARG A 140 -11.24 30.27 26.11
C ARG A 140 -12.47 30.96 25.52
N TYR A 141 -12.54 31.03 24.17
CA TYR A 141 -13.68 31.55 23.43
C TYR A 141 -14.71 30.47 23.07
N GLY A 142 -14.52 29.23 23.55
CA GLY A 142 -15.42 28.10 23.26
C GLY A 142 -15.19 27.45 21.90
N GLU A 143 -14.11 27.82 21.20
CA GLU A 143 -13.76 27.23 19.89
C GLU A 143 -12.90 25.96 20.07
N ARG A 144 -13.22 24.91 19.34
CA ARG A 144 -12.44 23.68 19.30
C ARG A 144 -11.39 23.73 18.23
N THR A 145 -10.20 23.22 18.52
CA THR A 145 -9.09 23.16 17.58
C THR A 145 -8.74 21.70 17.30
N ILE A 146 -8.80 21.32 16.03
CA ILE A 146 -8.27 20.04 15.53
C ILE A 146 -6.88 20.31 14.95
N LEU A 147 -5.88 19.68 15.56
CA LEU A 147 -4.52 19.70 15.07
C LEU A 147 -4.28 18.41 14.27
N PHE A 148 -4.13 18.54 12.97
CA PHE A 148 -3.73 17.44 12.10
C PHE A 148 -2.21 17.44 11.93
N VAL A 149 -1.57 16.30 12.24
CA VAL A 149 -0.12 16.11 12.09
C VAL A 149 0.11 15.01 11.07
N ASP A 150 0.57 15.42 9.88
CA ASP A 150 0.92 14.46 8.84
C ASP A 150 2.30 13.85 9.12
N GLU A 151 2.42 12.54 8.87
CA GLU A 151 3.62 11.73 9.11
C GLU A 151 4.17 11.90 10.54
N ILE A 152 3.28 11.78 11.54
CA ILE A 152 3.59 12.02 12.97
C ILE A 152 4.78 11.17 13.47
N HIS A 153 5.07 10.03 12.85
CA HIS A 153 6.21 9.18 13.17
C HIS A 153 7.58 9.85 12.93
N ARG A 154 7.63 10.91 12.12
CA ARG A 154 8.85 11.68 11.87
C ARG A 154 9.22 12.63 13.00
N PHE A 155 8.31 12.87 13.95
CA PHE A 155 8.64 13.59 15.16
C PHE A 155 9.42 12.73 16.14
N ASN A 156 10.48 13.29 16.72
CA ASN A 156 11.18 12.64 17.83
C ASN A 156 10.30 12.60 19.10
N LYS A 157 10.72 11.79 20.07
CA LYS A 157 9.96 11.60 21.32
C LYS A 157 9.66 12.92 22.05
N ALA A 158 10.61 13.86 22.11
CA ALA A 158 10.43 15.15 22.78
C ALA A 158 9.40 16.04 22.05
N GLN A 159 9.32 15.96 20.73
CA GLN A 159 8.30 16.67 19.95
C GLN A 159 6.92 16.04 20.15
N GLN A 160 6.83 14.72 20.18
CA GLN A 160 5.58 14.02 20.49
C GLN A 160 5.10 14.30 21.92
N ASP A 161 6.01 14.35 22.90
CA ASP A 161 5.69 14.70 24.29
C ASP A 161 5.16 16.12 24.44
N ALA A 162 5.54 17.05 23.58
CA ALA A 162 5.05 18.42 23.61
C ALA A 162 3.54 18.54 23.38
N PHE A 163 2.88 17.54 22.77
CA PHE A 163 1.43 17.51 22.59
C PHE A 163 0.68 17.03 23.84
N LEU A 164 1.30 16.24 24.71
CA LEU A 164 0.64 15.56 25.84
C LEU A 164 -0.15 16.53 26.75
N PRO A 165 0.40 17.66 27.24
CA PRO A 165 -0.33 18.55 28.13
C PRO A 165 -1.61 19.12 27.52
N PHE A 166 -1.62 19.32 26.21
CA PHE A 166 -2.74 19.93 25.47
C PHE A 166 -3.80 18.91 25.09
N VAL A 167 -3.39 17.67 24.78
CA VAL A 167 -4.28 16.53 24.56
C VAL A 167 -4.98 16.18 25.89
N GLU A 168 -4.27 16.11 27.01
CA GLU A 168 -4.83 15.81 28.33
C GLU A 168 -5.82 16.86 28.81
N LYS A 169 -5.52 18.14 28.61
CA LYS A 169 -6.42 19.23 28.93
C LYS A 169 -7.61 19.34 27.98
N GLY A 170 -7.59 18.67 26.84
CA GLY A 170 -8.57 18.81 25.77
C GLY A 170 -8.52 20.19 25.09
N SER A 171 -7.37 20.88 25.13
CA SER A 171 -7.17 22.16 24.42
C SER A 171 -7.07 21.94 22.90
N ILE A 172 -6.65 20.76 22.51
CA ILE A 172 -6.63 20.29 21.12
C ILE A 172 -7.25 18.90 21.00
N ILE A 173 -7.79 18.61 19.84
CA ILE A 173 -8.06 17.25 19.36
C ILE A 173 -6.95 16.93 18.36
N LEU A 174 -6.04 16.05 18.76
CA LEU A 174 -4.94 15.63 17.90
C LEU A 174 -5.42 14.55 16.92
N ILE A 175 -5.19 14.76 15.63
CA ILE A 175 -5.34 13.74 14.60
C ILE A 175 -3.96 13.52 13.98
N GLY A 176 -3.26 12.46 14.40
CA GLY A 176 -1.99 12.07 13.80
C GLY A 176 -2.21 11.14 12.61
N ALA A 177 -1.51 11.36 11.50
CA ALA A 177 -1.50 10.44 10.36
C ALA A 177 -0.12 9.79 10.24
N THR A 178 -0.09 8.48 9.93
CA THR A 178 1.15 7.73 9.73
C THR A 178 0.96 6.59 8.75
N THR A 179 2.02 6.26 8.02
CA THR A 179 2.13 5.03 7.22
C THR A 179 2.80 3.90 8.00
N GLU A 180 3.55 4.23 9.06
CA GLU A 180 4.28 3.29 9.89
C GLU A 180 3.44 2.75 11.04
N ASN A 181 3.81 1.59 11.60
CA ASN A 181 3.07 1.00 12.71
C ASN A 181 3.18 1.88 13.97
N PRO A 182 2.06 2.44 14.45
CA PRO A 182 2.06 3.39 15.56
C PRO A 182 2.59 2.80 16.87
N SER A 183 2.53 1.48 17.05
CA SER A 183 3.03 0.82 18.26
C SER A 183 4.56 0.90 18.42
N PHE A 184 5.29 1.11 17.32
CA PHE A 184 6.76 1.22 17.34
C PHE A 184 7.22 2.68 17.27
N GLU A 185 6.49 3.51 16.54
CA GLU A 185 6.93 4.85 16.16
C GLU A 185 6.32 5.97 17.03
N ILE A 186 5.18 5.72 17.67
CA ILE A 186 4.52 6.72 18.50
C ILE A 186 4.80 6.43 19.97
N ASN A 187 5.11 7.51 20.72
CA ASN A 187 5.31 7.43 22.16
C ASN A 187 4.09 6.80 22.86
N SER A 188 4.34 5.81 23.71
CA SER A 188 3.31 5.07 24.44
C SER A 188 2.39 5.99 25.26
N ALA A 189 2.92 7.09 25.82
CA ALA A 189 2.14 8.07 26.55
C ALA A 189 1.14 8.81 25.66
N LEU A 190 1.51 9.13 24.42
CA LEU A 190 0.60 9.75 23.45
C LEU A 190 -0.38 8.71 22.89
N LEU A 191 0.10 7.51 22.59
CA LEU A 191 -0.71 6.43 22.05
C LEU A 191 -1.84 6.01 23.02
N SER A 192 -1.57 5.99 24.33
CA SER A 192 -2.57 5.67 25.36
C SER A 192 -3.73 6.69 25.45
N ARG A 193 -3.57 7.89 24.89
CA ARG A 193 -4.55 8.98 24.85
C ARG A 193 -5.22 9.17 23.51
N CYS A 194 -4.80 8.40 22.51
CA CYS A 194 -5.30 8.48 21.14
C CYS A 194 -5.97 7.15 20.75
N LYS A 195 -7.06 7.24 20.01
CA LYS A 195 -7.69 6.07 19.42
C LYS A 195 -7.09 5.78 18.06
N VAL A 196 -6.61 4.58 17.84
CA VAL A 196 -6.04 4.19 16.53
C VAL A 196 -7.15 3.72 15.61
N PHE A 197 -7.24 4.33 14.42
CA PHE A 197 -8.10 3.90 13.32
C PHE A 197 -7.23 3.42 12.16
N VAL A 198 -7.45 2.19 11.75
CA VAL A 198 -6.70 1.57 10.64
C VAL A 198 -7.45 1.84 9.34
N LEU A 199 -6.85 2.64 8.46
CA LEU A 199 -7.34 2.85 7.10
C LEU A 199 -6.69 1.81 6.19
N LYS A 200 -7.52 1.12 5.42
CA LYS A 200 -7.07 0.11 4.47
C LYS A 200 -6.76 0.74 3.11
N ALA A 201 -5.95 0.06 2.30
CA ALA A 201 -5.85 0.37 0.88
C ALA A 201 -7.25 0.35 0.25
N LEU A 202 -7.49 1.22 -0.73
CA LEU A 202 -8.77 1.24 -1.44
C LEU A 202 -8.87 -0.01 -2.33
N GLU A 203 -10.05 -0.58 -2.39
CA GLU A 203 -10.33 -1.68 -3.31
C GLU A 203 -10.40 -1.17 -4.75
N THR A 204 -10.12 -2.04 -5.72
CA THR A 204 -10.15 -1.67 -7.15
C THR A 204 -11.48 -1.05 -7.55
N GLU A 205 -12.58 -1.57 -7.03
CA GLU A 205 -13.93 -1.06 -7.31
C GLU A 205 -14.16 0.35 -6.72
N ASP A 206 -13.56 0.66 -5.56
CA ASP A 206 -13.61 2.01 -4.99
C ASP A 206 -12.84 3.01 -5.85
N LEU A 207 -11.68 2.59 -6.37
CA LEU A 207 -10.88 3.41 -7.29
C LEU A 207 -11.58 3.62 -8.63
N ILE A 208 -12.21 2.59 -9.21
CA ILE A 208 -12.98 2.71 -10.44
C ILE A 208 -14.12 3.75 -10.27
N ARG A 209 -14.88 3.66 -9.17
CA ARG A 209 -15.94 4.64 -8.86
C ARG A 209 -15.38 6.07 -8.71
N LEU A 210 -14.22 6.20 -8.09
CA LEU A 210 -13.55 7.50 -7.96
C LEU A 210 -13.12 8.06 -9.31
N LEU A 211 -12.55 7.21 -10.18
CA LEU A 211 -12.13 7.59 -11.54
C LEU A 211 -13.30 7.91 -12.45
N GLN A 212 -14.39 7.15 -12.39
CA GLN A 212 -15.65 7.45 -13.10
C GLN A 212 -16.18 8.82 -12.68
N ARG A 213 -16.21 9.07 -11.36
CA ARG A 213 -16.59 10.40 -10.86
C ARG A 213 -15.66 11.49 -11.40
N ALA A 214 -14.37 11.23 -11.51
CA ALA A 214 -13.40 12.20 -12.03
C ALA A 214 -13.63 12.56 -13.50
N ILE A 215 -14.14 11.62 -14.30
CA ILE A 215 -14.47 11.86 -15.71
C ILE A 215 -15.78 12.66 -15.85
N HIS A 216 -16.77 12.39 -15.00
CA HIS A 216 -18.14 12.92 -15.17
C HIS A 216 -18.46 14.14 -14.28
N ASP A 217 -17.69 14.42 -13.23
CA ASP A 217 -17.88 15.58 -12.34
C ASP A 217 -17.34 16.86 -13.02
N GLU A 218 -18.07 17.96 -12.91
CA GLU A 218 -17.66 19.27 -13.42
C GLU A 218 -16.32 19.75 -12.81
N ARG A 219 -16.04 19.37 -11.57
CA ARG A 219 -14.73 19.62 -10.92
C ARG A 219 -13.59 18.80 -11.54
N GLY A 220 -13.93 17.75 -12.28
CA GLY A 220 -12.99 16.88 -12.98
C GLY A 220 -12.90 17.21 -14.47
N PHE A 221 -13.35 16.29 -15.29
CA PHE A 221 -13.34 16.36 -16.74
C PHE A 221 -14.73 16.36 -17.37
N GLY A 222 -15.80 16.57 -16.58
CA GLY A 222 -17.19 16.49 -17.04
C GLY A 222 -17.56 17.44 -18.18
N ALA A 223 -16.75 18.47 -18.43
CA ALA A 223 -16.92 19.37 -19.57
C ALA A 223 -16.33 18.82 -20.88
N VAL A 224 -15.59 17.71 -20.86
CA VAL A 224 -14.90 17.14 -22.03
C VAL A 224 -15.45 15.75 -22.31
N LYS A 225 -15.84 15.48 -23.56
CA LYS A 225 -16.21 14.13 -23.98
C LYS A 225 -14.97 13.29 -24.19
N VAL A 226 -14.76 12.25 -23.38
CA VAL A 226 -13.63 11.31 -23.47
C VAL A 226 -14.09 10.05 -24.20
N LEU A 227 -13.36 9.64 -25.23
CA LEU A 227 -13.57 8.41 -25.97
C LEU A 227 -12.40 7.47 -25.78
N TRP A 228 -12.66 6.29 -25.24
CA TRP A 228 -11.67 5.26 -24.98
C TRP A 228 -11.60 4.26 -26.13
N ARG A 229 -10.38 3.90 -26.59
CA ARG A 229 -10.12 2.88 -27.61
C ARG A 229 -9.11 1.86 -27.07
N MET A 230 -9.64 0.84 -26.38
CA MET A 230 -8.82 -0.18 -25.68
C MET A 230 -8.61 -1.46 -26.50
N GLU A 231 -9.15 -1.55 -27.71
CA GLU A 231 -8.97 -2.71 -28.57
C GLU A 231 -7.52 -2.84 -29.05
N SER A 232 -7.01 -4.07 -29.06
CA SER A 232 -5.68 -4.35 -29.61
C SER A 232 -5.70 -4.22 -31.13
N PRO A 233 -4.66 -3.65 -31.79
CA PRO A 233 -4.60 -3.51 -33.25
C PRO A 233 -4.63 -4.83 -34.04
N GLY A 234 -4.76 -5.97 -33.37
CA GLY A 234 -4.67 -7.32 -33.97
C GLY A 234 -6.01 -8.06 -34.16
N ALA A 235 -7.16 -7.48 -33.80
CA ALA A 235 -8.45 -8.16 -33.98
C ALA A 235 -9.05 -7.99 -35.39
N ALA A 236 -8.55 -7.04 -36.18
CA ALA A 236 -9.07 -6.74 -37.51
C ALA A 236 -8.43 -7.55 -38.67
N THR A 237 -7.43 -8.41 -38.44
CA THR A 237 -6.67 -9.07 -39.49
C THR A 237 -6.64 -10.59 -39.40
N ARG A 238 -7.67 -11.24 -38.90
CA ARG A 238 -7.81 -12.71 -38.99
C ARG A 238 -8.78 -13.21 -40.06
N ALA A 239 -9.31 -12.32 -40.91
CA ALA A 239 -10.18 -12.68 -42.01
C ALA A 239 -9.44 -12.83 -43.37
N ASP A 240 -8.15 -12.44 -43.48
CA ASP A 240 -7.46 -12.35 -44.78
C ASP A 240 -6.19 -13.25 -44.95
N VAL A 241 -6.03 -14.31 -44.16
CA VAL A 241 -4.92 -15.26 -44.36
C VAL A 241 -5.42 -16.72 -44.40
N THR A 242 -6.47 -16.97 -45.23
CA THR A 242 -6.76 -18.33 -45.73
C THR A 242 -7.13 -18.25 -47.20
N GLY A 243 -6.13 -17.96 -48.05
CA GLY A 243 -6.38 -17.88 -49.47
C GLY A 243 -5.12 -17.85 -50.30
N ALA A 244 -4.23 -18.84 -50.17
CA ALA A 244 -3.23 -19.11 -51.20
C ALA A 244 -2.81 -20.58 -51.11
N GLN A 245 -3.48 -21.42 -51.86
CA GLN A 245 -2.98 -22.53 -52.66
C GLN A 245 -4.09 -23.56 -52.88
N THR A 246 -4.75 -23.46 -54.04
CA THR A 246 -4.88 -24.57 -55.01
C THR A 246 -5.48 -23.99 -56.28
N ALA A 247 -4.79 -24.16 -57.36
CA ALA A 247 -5.16 -23.78 -58.71
C ALA A 247 -6.16 -24.79 -59.31
N SER A 248 -6.98 -24.26 -60.19
CA SER A 248 -7.53 -24.79 -61.43
C SER A 248 -9.04 -24.98 -61.49
N THR A 249 -9.51 -24.36 -62.58
CA THR A 249 -10.66 -24.65 -63.43
C THR A 249 -12.05 -24.07 -63.07
N GLY A 250 -12.50 -23.14 -63.90
CA GLY A 250 -13.85 -23.18 -64.47
C GLY A 250 -14.76 -22.00 -64.24
N ALA A 251 -14.80 -21.10 -65.23
CA ALA A 251 -16.01 -20.46 -65.83
C ALA A 251 -16.90 -19.51 -65.03
N GLU A 252 -16.86 -18.24 -65.47
CA GLU A 252 -17.96 -17.34 -65.91
C GLU A 252 -19.22 -17.14 -65.05
N LEU A 253 -19.51 -15.94 -64.73
CA LEU A 253 -20.64 -15.04 -65.10
C LEU A 253 -21.18 -14.13 -63.99
N ALA A 254 -21.24 -12.91 -64.39
CA ALA A 254 -22.24 -11.87 -64.11
C ALA A 254 -21.96 -10.82 -63.02
N ALA A 255 -21.82 -9.66 -63.64
CA ALA A 255 -21.83 -8.33 -63.02
C ALA A 255 -23.09 -8.01 -62.23
N SER A 256 -23.02 -7.27 -61.17
CA SER A 256 -23.62 -5.93 -61.07
C SER A 256 -23.68 -5.40 -59.63
N THR A 257 -23.60 -4.11 -59.59
CA THR A 257 -24.01 -3.12 -58.59
C THR A 257 -23.05 -2.81 -57.44
N GLY A 258 -22.47 -1.62 -57.62
CA GLY A 258 -21.71 -0.92 -56.61
C GLY A 258 -22.57 -0.52 -55.40
N ALA A 259 -22.01 -0.73 -54.27
CA ALA A 259 -22.34 0.01 -53.07
C ALA A 259 -21.07 0.16 -52.25
N ASN A 260 -20.66 1.39 -52.12
CA ASN A 260 -19.56 1.83 -51.27
C ASN A 260 -20.01 1.66 -49.80
N PRO A 261 -19.42 0.85 -48.97
CA PRO A 261 -19.70 0.87 -47.57
C PRO A 261 -18.81 1.93 -46.91
N ALA A 262 -19.33 3.13 -46.77
CA ALA A 262 -18.84 4.05 -45.77
C ALA A 262 -18.97 3.35 -44.41
N ALA A 263 -17.88 2.87 -43.86
CA ALA A 263 -17.83 2.27 -42.55
C ALA A 263 -18.14 3.34 -41.49
N SER A 264 -19.38 3.42 -41.07
CA SER A 264 -19.78 4.06 -39.82
C SER A 264 -19.47 3.10 -38.69
N THR A 265 -18.28 3.19 -38.10
CA THR A 265 -17.96 2.55 -36.82
C THR A 265 -18.57 3.37 -35.69
N GLY A 266 -19.88 3.38 -35.56
CA GLY A 266 -20.57 3.78 -34.34
C GLY A 266 -20.60 2.58 -33.39
N ALA A 267 -19.66 2.48 -32.48
CA ALA A 267 -19.80 1.61 -31.32
C ALA A 267 -21.04 2.11 -30.56
N GLY A 268 -21.97 1.22 -30.22
CA GLY A 268 -23.14 1.60 -29.42
C GLY A 268 -22.69 2.03 -28.01
N PRO A 269 -23.56 2.77 -27.29
CA PRO A 269 -23.22 3.30 -25.95
C PRO A 269 -22.73 2.22 -24.95
N ASP A 270 -23.17 0.99 -25.09
CA ASP A 270 -22.72 -0.14 -24.26
C ASP A 270 -21.26 -0.53 -24.54
N ALA A 271 -20.81 -0.38 -25.80
CA ALA A 271 -19.42 -0.67 -26.16
C ALA A 271 -18.47 0.45 -25.70
N GLU A 272 -18.90 1.72 -25.74
CA GLU A 272 -18.13 2.84 -25.21
C GLU A 272 -17.94 2.70 -23.67
N ALA A 273 -18.99 2.35 -22.94
CA ALA A 273 -18.94 2.11 -21.50
C ALA A 273 -18.01 0.94 -21.14
N ALA A 274 -18.01 -0.13 -21.92
CA ALA A 274 -17.10 -1.26 -21.70
C ALA A 274 -15.62 -0.88 -21.92
N GLN A 275 -15.32 -0.05 -22.92
CA GLN A 275 -13.97 0.44 -23.18
C GLN A 275 -13.48 1.37 -22.06
N GLU A 276 -14.34 2.25 -21.54
CA GLU A 276 -14.06 3.09 -20.38
C GLU A 276 -13.75 2.21 -19.16
N GLU A 277 -14.58 1.23 -18.85
CA GLU A 277 -14.37 0.36 -17.69
C GLU A 277 -13.02 -0.37 -17.75
N ILE A 278 -12.62 -0.90 -18.92
CA ILE A 278 -11.33 -1.54 -19.12
C ILE A 278 -10.18 -0.56 -18.81
N ALA A 279 -10.27 0.67 -19.33
CA ALA A 279 -9.25 1.69 -19.09
C ALA A 279 -9.15 2.06 -17.61
N LEU A 280 -10.29 2.32 -16.96
CA LEU A 280 -10.34 2.72 -15.55
C LEU A 280 -9.90 1.58 -14.62
N ARG A 281 -10.28 0.36 -14.90
CA ARG A 281 -9.81 -0.83 -14.17
C ARG A 281 -8.28 -0.97 -14.28
N THR A 282 -7.71 -0.73 -15.45
CA THR A 282 -6.27 -0.75 -15.68
C THR A 282 -5.57 0.32 -14.83
N ILE A 283 -6.07 1.56 -14.80
CA ILE A 283 -5.52 2.65 -13.98
C ILE A 283 -5.66 2.32 -12.50
N ALA A 284 -6.83 1.82 -12.05
CA ALA A 284 -7.10 1.47 -10.67
C ALA A 284 -6.16 0.37 -10.16
N THR A 285 -5.97 -0.68 -10.96
CA THR A 285 -5.03 -1.77 -10.65
C THR A 285 -3.60 -1.27 -10.53
N PHE A 286 -3.17 -0.41 -11.45
CA PHE A 286 -1.83 0.20 -11.39
C PHE A 286 -1.62 1.06 -10.13
N ALA A 287 -2.65 1.77 -9.69
CA ALA A 287 -2.59 2.64 -8.52
C ALA A 287 -2.51 1.88 -7.19
N ASN A 288 -2.79 0.58 -7.17
CA ASN A 288 -2.61 -0.32 -6.01
C ASN A 288 -3.17 0.27 -4.70
N GLY A 289 -4.45 0.67 -4.71
CA GLY A 289 -5.15 1.19 -3.53
C GLY A 289 -4.86 2.65 -3.17
N ASP A 290 -4.06 3.38 -3.96
CA ASP A 290 -3.73 4.80 -3.76
C ASP A 290 -4.58 5.69 -4.68
N ALA A 291 -5.56 6.41 -4.10
CA ALA A 291 -6.43 7.34 -4.85
C ALA A 291 -5.67 8.51 -5.49
N ARG A 292 -4.60 8.99 -4.85
CA ARG A 292 -3.81 10.12 -5.40
C ARG A 292 -3.07 9.67 -6.66
N SER A 293 -2.45 8.50 -6.60
CA SER A 293 -1.78 7.88 -7.75
C SER A 293 -2.77 7.62 -8.89
N ALA A 294 -3.96 7.06 -8.59
CA ALA A 294 -5.01 6.81 -9.58
C ALA A 294 -5.45 8.10 -10.29
N LEU A 295 -5.77 9.15 -9.54
CA LEU A 295 -6.21 10.43 -10.09
C LEU A 295 -5.11 11.15 -10.88
N THR A 296 -3.86 11.11 -10.41
CA THR A 296 -2.72 11.70 -11.13
C THR A 296 -2.47 10.96 -12.45
N THR A 297 -2.58 9.64 -12.45
CA THR A 297 -2.44 8.83 -13.66
C THR A 297 -3.57 9.13 -14.65
N LEU A 298 -4.82 9.21 -14.19
CA LEU A 298 -5.94 9.60 -15.05
C LEU A 298 -5.73 10.98 -15.65
N GLU A 299 -5.31 11.97 -14.84
CA GLU A 299 -5.03 13.32 -15.30
C GLU A 299 -3.95 13.32 -16.38
N MET A 300 -2.87 12.58 -16.17
CA MET A 300 -1.78 12.43 -17.15
C MET A 300 -2.27 11.81 -18.45
N VAL A 301 -3.08 10.74 -18.37
CA VAL A 301 -3.65 10.05 -19.54
C VAL A 301 -4.56 10.98 -20.33
N ILE A 302 -5.45 11.71 -19.68
CA ILE A 302 -6.38 12.64 -20.31
C ILE A 302 -5.63 13.82 -20.95
N LEU A 303 -4.65 14.42 -20.25
CA LEU A 303 -3.88 15.54 -20.79
C LEU A 303 -2.99 15.19 -22.00
N ASN A 304 -2.69 13.90 -22.20
CA ASN A 304 -1.96 13.41 -23.38
C ASN A 304 -2.90 12.86 -24.47
N GLY A 305 -4.22 12.90 -24.28
CA GLY A 305 -5.20 12.45 -25.24
C GLY A 305 -5.19 13.25 -26.55
N GLU A 306 -5.57 12.60 -27.67
CA GLU A 306 -5.68 13.23 -28.97
C GLU A 306 -7.02 13.98 -29.09
N ILE A 307 -6.97 15.29 -29.33
CA ILE A 307 -8.17 16.11 -29.52
C ILE A 307 -8.65 15.96 -30.95
N GLN A 308 -9.87 15.49 -31.14
CA GLN A 308 -10.55 15.41 -32.44
C GLN A 308 -11.79 16.31 -32.41
N MET A 309 -12.00 17.08 -33.47
CA MET A 309 -13.18 17.91 -33.62
C MET A 309 -14.28 17.15 -34.39
N GLU A 310 -15.37 16.85 -33.74
CA GLU A 310 -16.55 16.28 -34.39
C GLU A 310 -17.68 17.34 -34.40
N LYS A 311 -17.94 17.89 -35.61
CA LYS A 311 -18.88 19.00 -35.83
C LYS A 311 -18.51 20.24 -35.01
N THR A 312 -19.03 20.38 -33.80
CA THR A 312 -18.79 21.51 -32.88
C THR A 312 -18.33 21.05 -31.49
N THR A 313 -18.13 19.76 -31.29
CA THR A 313 -17.77 19.20 -30.00
C THR A 313 -16.33 18.67 -30.04
N GLU A 314 -15.53 19.08 -29.07
CA GLU A 314 -14.22 18.52 -28.86
C GLU A 314 -14.34 17.15 -28.23
N ILE A 315 -13.79 16.12 -28.88
CA ILE A 315 -13.73 14.76 -28.37
C ILE A 315 -12.28 14.41 -28.12
N LEU A 316 -11.99 14.02 -26.90
CA LEU A 316 -10.67 13.55 -26.50
C LEU A 316 -10.60 12.03 -26.70
N THR A 317 -9.78 11.58 -27.62
CA THR A 317 -9.58 10.15 -27.90
C THR A 317 -8.35 9.64 -27.17
N ILE A 318 -8.51 8.56 -26.39
CA ILE A 318 -7.43 7.88 -25.66
C ILE A 318 -7.30 6.46 -26.20
N SER A 319 -6.15 6.17 -26.80
CA SER A 319 -5.83 4.83 -27.30
C SER A 319 -5.18 3.98 -26.21
N ARG A 320 -5.28 2.66 -26.37
CA ARG A 320 -4.57 1.70 -25.52
C ARG A 320 -3.07 1.97 -25.46
N GLN A 321 -2.44 2.27 -26.59
CA GLN A 321 -1.02 2.56 -26.66
C GLN A 321 -0.62 3.79 -25.82
N MET A 322 -1.46 4.82 -25.81
CA MET A 322 -1.25 6.02 -24.99
C MET A 322 -1.38 5.72 -23.50
N LEU A 323 -2.40 4.95 -23.11
CA LEU A 323 -2.53 4.48 -21.73
C LEU A 323 -1.28 3.68 -21.31
N GLU A 324 -0.80 2.77 -22.16
CA GLU A 324 0.43 2.00 -21.93
C GLU A 324 1.67 2.88 -21.78
N GLN A 325 1.79 3.93 -22.55
CA GLN A 325 2.90 4.88 -22.44
C GLN A 325 2.85 5.66 -21.13
N CYS A 326 1.68 6.11 -20.70
CA CYS A 326 1.50 6.83 -19.44
C CYS A 326 1.75 5.94 -18.21
N LEU A 327 1.36 4.67 -18.28
CA LEU A 327 1.54 3.69 -17.20
C LEU A 327 2.94 3.03 -17.21
N GLY A 328 3.70 3.18 -18.30
CA GLY A 328 4.92 2.41 -18.56
C GLY A 328 4.59 1.00 -19.10
N LYS A 329 5.44 0.48 -20.00
CA LYS A 329 5.21 -0.75 -20.78
C LYS A 329 4.84 -2.01 -19.95
N LYS A 330 5.03 -2.00 -18.63
CA LYS A 330 4.85 -3.17 -17.76
C LYS A 330 3.45 -3.29 -17.13
N ALA A 331 2.64 -2.23 -17.15
CA ALA A 331 1.41 -2.18 -16.35
C ALA A 331 0.23 -3.00 -16.89
N LEU A 332 0.24 -3.34 -18.18
CA LEU A 332 -0.91 -4.00 -18.84
C LEU A 332 -0.83 -5.53 -18.88
N LEU A 333 0.26 -6.10 -18.41
CA LEU A 333 0.47 -7.55 -18.41
C LEU A 333 0.17 -8.20 -17.05
N TYR A 334 -0.17 -7.40 -16.02
CA TYR A 334 -0.26 -7.90 -14.66
C TYR A 334 -1.37 -7.24 -13.86
N ASP A 335 -2.35 -8.03 -13.46
CA ASP A 335 -3.41 -7.65 -12.51
C ASP A 335 -2.89 -7.90 -11.09
N LYS A 336 -2.39 -6.85 -10.42
CA LYS A 336 -1.76 -6.94 -9.09
C LYS A 336 -2.69 -7.39 -7.96
N ASP A 337 -3.98 -7.13 -8.09
CA ASP A 337 -5.01 -7.45 -7.09
C ASP A 337 -5.95 -8.56 -7.56
N GLY A 338 -5.74 -9.10 -8.76
CA GLY A 338 -6.56 -10.12 -9.37
C GLY A 338 -6.13 -11.54 -9.06
N GLU A 339 -6.91 -12.48 -9.55
CA GLU A 339 -6.67 -13.91 -9.41
C GLU A 339 -5.29 -14.34 -9.93
N GLU A 340 -4.77 -13.67 -10.96
CA GLU A 340 -3.47 -13.98 -11.58
C GLU A 340 -2.29 -13.68 -10.64
N HIS A 341 -2.34 -12.60 -9.85
CA HIS A 341 -1.34 -12.29 -8.83
C HIS A 341 -1.20 -13.43 -7.81
N TYR A 342 -2.35 -13.87 -7.26
CA TYR A 342 -2.36 -14.98 -6.29
C TYR A 342 -1.95 -16.31 -6.93
N ASN A 343 -2.30 -16.52 -8.20
CA ASN A 343 -1.91 -17.71 -8.94
C ASN A 343 -0.40 -17.77 -9.17
N LEU A 344 0.23 -16.66 -9.56
CA LEU A 344 1.68 -16.59 -9.82
C LEU A 344 2.51 -16.80 -8.54
N ILE A 345 2.19 -16.11 -7.45
CA ILE A 345 2.91 -16.32 -6.18
C ILE A 345 2.67 -17.74 -5.62
N SER A 346 1.47 -18.28 -5.81
CA SER A 346 1.15 -19.66 -5.45
C SER A 346 1.92 -20.67 -6.31
N ALA A 347 2.07 -20.39 -7.61
CA ALA A 347 2.87 -21.21 -8.52
C ALA A 347 4.35 -21.22 -8.12
N LEU A 348 4.93 -20.04 -7.80
CA LEU A 348 6.29 -19.93 -7.28
C LEU A 348 6.48 -20.78 -6.01
N HIS A 349 5.60 -20.63 -5.02
CA HIS A 349 5.67 -21.40 -3.78
C HIS A 349 5.53 -22.92 -4.01
N LYS A 350 4.58 -23.33 -4.86
CA LYS A 350 4.36 -24.74 -5.20
C LYS A 350 5.55 -25.34 -5.94
N SER A 351 6.19 -24.56 -6.84
CA SER A 351 7.40 -24.98 -7.54
C SER A 351 8.57 -25.19 -6.56
N MET A 352 8.82 -24.24 -5.67
CA MET A 352 9.86 -24.37 -4.63
C MET A 352 9.56 -25.57 -3.70
N ARG A 353 8.29 -25.78 -3.32
CA ARG A 353 7.87 -26.91 -2.46
C ARG A 353 8.05 -28.26 -3.16
N ASN A 354 7.81 -28.29 -4.46
CA ASN A 354 8.02 -29.48 -5.29
C ASN A 354 9.49 -29.70 -5.72
N SER A 355 10.42 -28.84 -5.25
CA SER A 355 11.84 -28.87 -5.59
C SER A 355 12.11 -28.69 -7.10
N ASP A 356 11.21 -27.99 -7.80
CA ASP A 356 11.35 -27.63 -9.22
C ASP A 356 11.95 -26.22 -9.32
N ALA A 357 13.30 -26.17 -9.41
CA ALA A 357 14.03 -24.91 -9.45
C ALA A 357 13.78 -24.14 -10.76
N ASP A 358 13.65 -24.83 -11.88
CA ASP A 358 13.43 -24.19 -13.18
C ASP A 358 12.05 -23.54 -13.27
N ALA A 359 11.01 -24.22 -12.77
CA ALA A 359 9.68 -23.64 -12.67
C ALA A 359 9.66 -22.45 -11.67
N ALA A 360 10.38 -22.54 -10.56
CA ALA A 360 10.49 -21.44 -9.60
C ALA A 360 11.14 -20.20 -10.23
N ILE A 361 12.23 -20.36 -10.98
CA ILE A 361 12.87 -19.28 -11.75
C ILE A 361 11.88 -18.67 -12.74
N TYR A 362 11.17 -19.51 -13.50
CA TYR A 362 10.22 -19.03 -14.50
C TYR A 362 9.11 -18.17 -13.89
N TRP A 363 8.47 -18.64 -12.82
CA TRP A 363 7.38 -17.91 -12.16
C TRP A 363 7.90 -16.64 -11.49
N LEU A 364 9.09 -16.67 -10.89
CA LEU A 364 9.76 -15.48 -10.35
C LEU A 364 9.99 -14.43 -11.44
N CYS A 365 10.61 -14.82 -12.55
CA CYS A 365 10.86 -13.91 -13.68
C CYS A 365 9.56 -13.35 -14.24
N ARG A 366 8.52 -14.18 -14.37
CA ARG A 366 7.21 -13.75 -14.88
C ARG A 366 6.59 -12.68 -13.95
N MET A 367 6.70 -12.82 -12.63
CA MET A 367 6.24 -11.81 -11.67
C MET A 367 7.04 -10.50 -11.78
N LEU A 368 8.37 -10.58 -11.84
CA LEU A 368 9.24 -9.41 -11.94
C LEU A 368 9.04 -8.65 -13.24
N GLU A 369 8.95 -9.35 -14.39
CA GLU A 369 8.69 -8.75 -15.70
C GLU A 369 7.27 -8.15 -15.78
N ALA A 370 6.31 -8.71 -15.05
CA ALA A 370 4.98 -8.15 -14.90
C ALA A 370 4.93 -6.89 -14.00
N GLY A 371 6.03 -6.54 -13.32
CA GLY A 371 6.13 -5.34 -12.48
C GLY A 371 5.77 -5.55 -11.02
N GLU A 372 5.79 -6.81 -10.53
CA GLU A 372 5.60 -7.09 -9.11
C GLU A 372 6.68 -6.44 -8.25
N ASP A 373 6.30 -6.00 -7.04
CA ASP A 373 7.24 -5.47 -6.05
C ASP A 373 8.27 -6.56 -5.65
N PRO A 374 9.57 -6.40 -5.93
CA PRO A 374 10.58 -7.37 -5.54
C PRO A 374 10.63 -7.62 -4.03
N LEU A 375 10.28 -6.62 -3.20
CA LEU A 375 10.20 -6.78 -1.76
C LEU A 375 9.00 -7.64 -1.34
N TYR A 376 7.89 -7.61 -2.09
CA TYR A 376 6.78 -8.52 -1.86
C TYR A 376 7.22 -9.97 -2.09
N ILE A 377 7.85 -10.26 -3.23
CA ILE A 377 8.35 -11.60 -3.55
C ILE A 377 9.37 -12.06 -2.49
N ALA A 378 10.31 -11.19 -2.13
CA ALA A 378 11.31 -11.48 -1.10
C ALA A 378 10.65 -11.83 0.25
N ARG A 379 9.63 -11.09 0.71
CA ARG A 379 8.87 -11.41 1.94
C ARG A 379 8.23 -12.79 1.88
N ARG A 380 7.73 -13.19 0.70
CA ARG A 380 7.14 -14.51 0.50
C ARG A 380 8.19 -15.62 0.56
N ILE A 381 9.40 -15.39 0.03
CA ILE A 381 10.53 -16.32 0.15
C ILE A 381 11.01 -16.45 1.60
N VAL A 382 11.06 -15.34 2.36
CA VAL A 382 11.39 -15.36 3.80
C VAL A 382 10.37 -16.23 4.58
N ARG A 383 9.09 -16.07 4.28
CA ARG A 383 8.04 -16.93 4.88
C ARG A 383 8.27 -18.40 4.53
N PHE A 384 8.51 -18.70 3.26
CA PHE A 384 8.75 -20.06 2.77
C PHE A 384 9.94 -20.73 3.48
N ALA A 385 11.03 -19.99 3.72
CA ALA A 385 12.22 -20.51 4.40
C ALA A 385 11.91 -21.07 5.80
N SER A 386 10.95 -20.49 6.52
CA SER A 386 10.55 -20.95 7.86
C SER A 386 9.40 -21.95 7.83
N GLU A 387 8.47 -21.80 6.89
CA GLU A 387 7.25 -22.60 6.77
C GLU A 387 7.51 -23.97 6.13
N ASP A 388 8.29 -24.01 5.03
CA ASP A 388 8.46 -25.20 4.20
C ASP A 388 9.86 -25.83 4.30
N VAL A 389 10.88 -25.09 4.74
CA VAL A 389 12.23 -25.61 4.96
C VAL A 389 12.52 -25.78 6.45
N GLY A 390 12.25 -24.77 7.25
CA GLY A 390 12.37 -24.82 8.71
C GLY A 390 13.72 -25.29 9.22
N LEU A 391 13.71 -26.23 10.15
CA LEU A 391 14.94 -26.80 10.75
C LEU A 391 15.62 -27.88 9.90
N ALA A 392 15.02 -28.25 8.76
CA ALA A 392 15.69 -29.16 7.83
C ALA A 392 16.94 -28.54 7.21
N ASP A 393 16.92 -27.19 7.01
CA ASP A 393 18.11 -26.40 6.66
C ASP A 393 18.06 -25.03 7.35
N THR A 394 18.85 -24.89 8.40
CA THR A 394 18.87 -23.65 9.20
C THR A 394 19.47 -22.44 8.49
N ASN A 395 20.16 -22.63 7.36
CA ASN A 395 20.71 -21.53 6.57
C ASN A 395 19.67 -20.90 5.61
N ALA A 396 18.56 -21.60 5.34
CA ALA A 396 17.54 -21.15 4.40
C ALA A 396 17.00 -19.75 4.77
N LEU A 397 16.67 -19.51 6.04
CA LEU A 397 16.20 -18.22 6.51
C LEU A 397 17.24 -17.12 6.32
N THR A 398 18.52 -17.40 6.54
CA THR A 398 19.62 -16.45 6.33
C THR A 398 19.71 -16.04 4.86
N VAL A 399 19.66 -17.00 3.93
CA VAL A 399 19.66 -16.73 2.49
C VAL A 399 18.46 -15.87 2.09
N ALA A 400 17.26 -16.21 2.56
CA ALA A 400 16.05 -15.46 2.26
C ALA A 400 16.09 -14.02 2.79
N VAL A 401 16.58 -13.81 4.02
CA VAL A 401 16.69 -12.47 4.63
C VAL A 401 17.76 -11.65 3.91
N ASN A 402 18.90 -12.25 3.52
CA ASN A 402 19.93 -11.57 2.75
C ASN A 402 19.39 -11.13 1.37
N ALA A 403 18.62 -11.97 0.69
CA ALA A 403 17.97 -11.60 -0.56
C ALA A 403 16.99 -10.44 -0.38
N TYR A 404 16.18 -10.45 0.68
CA TYR A 404 15.29 -9.34 1.02
C TYR A 404 16.07 -8.03 1.25
N GLN A 405 17.15 -8.08 2.03
CA GLN A 405 17.99 -6.91 2.28
C GLN A 405 18.66 -6.39 1.01
N SER A 406 19.14 -7.30 0.15
CA SER A 406 19.73 -6.93 -1.14
C SER A 406 18.70 -6.22 -2.03
N CYS A 407 17.45 -6.69 -2.11
CA CYS A 407 16.38 -6.01 -2.83
C CYS A 407 16.15 -4.59 -2.30
N HIS A 408 16.21 -4.41 -0.98
CA HIS A 408 16.03 -3.11 -0.36
C HIS A 408 17.20 -2.15 -0.63
N LEU A 409 18.43 -2.66 -0.65
CA LEU A 409 19.65 -1.85 -0.80
C LEU A 409 19.94 -1.44 -2.24
N ILE A 410 19.78 -2.36 -3.19
CA ILE A 410 20.21 -2.14 -4.59
C ILE A 410 19.03 -1.97 -5.56
N GLY A 411 17.84 -2.50 -5.23
CA GLY A 411 16.64 -2.35 -6.07
C GLY A 411 16.70 -3.08 -7.42
N MET A 412 15.72 -2.76 -8.28
CA MET A 412 15.63 -3.31 -9.65
C MET A 412 16.54 -2.53 -10.61
N PRO A 413 17.13 -3.17 -11.61
CA PRO A 413 17.00 -4.59 -11.98
C PRO A 413 17.98 -5.52 -11.27
N GLU A 414 18.97 -5.02 -10.58
CA GLU A 414 20.12 -5.79 -10.06
C GLU A 414 19.70 -6.82 -9.01
N CYS A 415 18.67 -6.55 -8.21
CA CYS A 415 18.19 -7.47 -7.17
C CYS A 415 17.56 -8.77 -7.73
N CYS A 416 17.25 -8.84 -9.04
CA CYS A 416 16.66 -10.02 -9.66
C CYS A 416 17.50 -11.28 -9.46
N VAL A 417 18.84 -11.14 -9.54
CA VAL A 417 19.77 -12.26 -9.38
C VAL A 417 19.75 -12.81 -7.95
N HIS A 418 19.66 -11.95 -6.94
CA HIS A 418 19.57 -12.37 -5.54
C HIS A 418 18.27 -13.09 -5.22
N LEU A 419 17.15 -12.64 -5.83
CA LEU A 419 15.86 -13.34 -5.71
C LEU A 419 15.91 -14.71 -6.40
N THR A 420 16.57 -14.79 -7.56
CA THR A 420 16.73 -16.06 -8.29
C THR A 420 17.58 -17.04 -7.48
N GLU A 421 18.71 -16.59 -6.91
CA GLU A 421 19.55 -17.39 -6.01
C GLU A 421 18.72 -17.94 -4.83
N ALA A 422 17.96 -17.08 -4.17
CA ALA A 422 17.11 -17.49 -3.05
C ALA A 422 16.03 -18.50 -3.47
N ALA A 423 15.36 -18.29 -4.61
CA ALA A 423 14.33 -19.21 -5.10
C ALA A 423 14.92 -20.59 -5.45
N VAL A 424 16.10 -20.65 -6.07
CA VAL A 424 16.82 -21.90 -6.34
C VAL A 424 17.23 -22.59 -5.06
N TYR A 425 17.78 -21.83 -4.10
CA TYR A 425 18.15 -22.37 -2.79
C TYR A 425 16.94 -23.00 -2.10
N MET A 426 15.81 -22.28 -2.03
CA MET A 426 14.56 -22.78 -1.43
C MET A 426 14.04 -24.01 -2.17
N SER A 427 14.19 -24.07 -3.49
CA SER A 427 13.77 -25.24 -4.27
C SER A 427 14.58 -26.48 -3.94
N LEU A 428 15.90 -26.35 -3.77
CA LEU A 428 16.81 -27.48 -3.56
C LEU A 428 17.03 -27.85 -2.09
N ALA A 429 16.69 -26.97 -1.15
CA ALA A 429 16.76 -27.25 0.28
C ALA A 429 15.85 -28.42 0.68
N PRO A 430 16.23 -29.25 1.68
CA PRO A 430 15.34 -30.25 2.24
C PRO A 430 14.10 -29.57 2.87
N LYS A 431 12.95 -30.23 2.80
CA LYS A 431 11.66 -29.66 3.21
C LYS A 431 11.19 -30.20 4.56
N SER A 432 10.75 -29.30 5.44
CA SER A 432 10.04 -29.63 6.68
C SER A 432 9.06 -28.52 7.03
N ASN A 433 7.80 -28.88 7.22
CA ASN A 433 6.75 -27.98 7.71
C ASN A 433 6.48 -28.15 9.22
N ALA A 434 7.38 -28.81 9.95
CA ALA A 434 7.18 -29.13 11.36
C ALA A 434 6.93 -27.89 12.22
N MET A 435 7.52 -26.72 11.87
CA MET A 435 7.31 -25.47 12.60
C MET A 435 5.89 -24.90 12.40
N GLU A 436 5.37 -24.95 11.19
CA GLU A 436 3.99 -24.50 10.89
C GLU A 436 2.96 -25.39 11.58
N VAL A 437 3.16 -26.71 11.55
CA VAL A 437 2.29 -27.68 12.23
C VAL A 437 2.33 -27.42 13.74
N ALA A 438 3.52 -27.34 14.34
CA ALA A 438 3.69 -27.11 15.78
C ALA A 438 3.01 -25.82 16.25
N TYR A 439 3.17 -24.73 15.50
CA TYR A 439 2.52 -23.45 15.82
C TYR A 439 0.99 -23.55 15.75
N ASN A 440 0.46 -24.20 14.71
CA ASN A 440 -1.00 -24.32 14.53
C ASN A 440 -1.63 -25.18 15.62
N GLU A 441 -1.02 -26.31 15.99
CA GLU A 441 -1.48 -27.16 17.10
C GLU A 441 -1.47 -26.40 18.44
N ALA A 442 -0.36 -25.71 18.74
CA ALA A 442 -0.28 -24.92 19.96
C ALA A 442 -1.33 -23.78 19.99
N LYS A 443 -1.55 -23.13 18.86
CA LYS A 443 -2.58 -22.08 18.70
C LYS A 443 -3.98 -22.62 18.94
N GLU A 444 -4.31 -23.81 18.44
CA GLU A 444 -5.61 -24.43 18.69
C GLU A 444 -5.83 -24.68 20.18
N ASP A 445 -4.82 -25.20 20.90
CA ASP A 445 -4.94 -25.44 22.33
C ASP A 445 -5.08 -24.14 23.13
N VAL A 446 -4.35 -23.08 22.77
CA VAL A 446 -4.49 -21.74 23.38
C VAL A 446 -5.92 -21.19 23.17
N VAL A 447 -6.52 -21.40 22.00
CA VAL A 447 -7.90 -20.96 21.73
C VAL A 447 -8.92 -21.79 22.51
N ARG A 448 -8.67 -23.11 22.69
CA ARG A 448 -9.55 -24.00 23.46
C ARG A 448 -9.48 -23.76 24.97
N GLN A 449 -8.31 -23.36 25.47
CA GLN A 449 -8.04 -23.19 26.90
C GLN A 449 -7.43 -21.83 27.20
N PRO A 450 -8.16 -20.73 26.98
CA PRO A 450 -7.63 -19.37 27.14
C PRO A 450 -7.25 -19.03 28.60
N ASP A 451 -7.79 -19.76 29.58
CA ASP A 451 -7.57 -19.56 31.01
C ASP A 451 -6.43 -20.43 31.59
N ALA A 452 -5.76 -21.25 30.76
CA ALA A 452 -4.65 -22.08 31.22
C ALA A 452 -3.53 -21.21 31.82
N SER A 453 -3.28 -21.40 33.10
CA SER A 453 -2.37 -20.50 33.82
C SER A 453 -0.92 -20.99 33.76
N VAL A 454 0.02 -20.04 33.79
CA VAL A 454 1.44 -20.37 33.91
C VAL A 454 1.68 -21.12 35.23
N PRO A 455 2.34 -22.30 35.24
CA PRO A 455 2.65 -23.04 36.47
C PRO A 455 3.44 -22.19 37.48
N LEU A 456 3.07 -22.32 38.79
CA LEU A 456 3.64 -21.45 39.84
C LEU A 456 5.17 -21.53 39.92
N HIS A 457 5.76 -22.71 39.69
CA HIS A 457 7.21 -22.93 39.80
C HIS A 457 8.03 -22.19 38.71
N ILE A 458 7.42 -21.87 37.55
CA ILE A 458 8.10 -21.06 36.51
C ILE A 458 7.69 -19.58 36.51
N ARG A 459 6.83 -19.14 37.46
CA ARG A 459 6.51 -17.72 37.62
C ARG A 459 7.60 -16.99 38.38
N ASN A 460 7.92 -15.77 38.00
CA ASN A 460 8.90 -14.93 38.68
C ASN A 460 8.33 -14.34 39.98
N GLY A 461 8.89 -14.71 41.14
CA GLY A 461 8.54 -14.14 42.45
C GLY A 461 9.34 -12.88 42.75
N VAL A 462 8.94 -11.71 42.21
CA VAL A 462 9.67 -10.44 42.37
C VAL A 462 9.43 -9.81 43.76
N THR A 463 8.23 -9.94 44.31
CA THR A 463 7.85 -9.39 45.62
C THR A 463 7.82 -10.48 46.69
N SER A 464 7.90 -10.07 48.00
CA SER A 464 7.77 -11.00 49.13
C SER A 464 6.42 -11.74 49.11
N LEU A 465 5.36 -11.05 48.79
CA LEU A 465 4.01 -11.61 48.68
C LEU A 465 3.95 -12.70 47.58
N MET A 466 4.57 -12.46 46.40
CA MET A 466 4.62 -13.46 45.33
C MET A 466 5.36 -14.72 45.73
N LYS A 467 6.45 -14.59 46.51
CA LYS A 467 7.22 -15.71 47.07
C LYS A 467 6.41 -16.51 48.09
N GLU A 468 5.64 -15.80 48.95
CA GLU A 468 4.74 -16.42 49.92
C GLU A 468 3.61 -17.22 49.24
N ILE A 469 3.08 -16.73 48.12
CA ILE A 469 2.07 -17.42 47.30
C ILE A 469 2.67 -18.63 46.57
N GLY A 470 4.00 -18.77 46.52
CA GLY A 470 4.69 -19.93 45.95
C GLY A 470 5.27 -19.72 44.53
N TYR A 471 5.36 -18.46 44.08
CA TYR A 471 6.00 -18.17 42.78
C TYR A 471 7.47 -18.56 42.80
N GLY A 472 7.91 -19.33 41.78
CA GLY A 472 9.28 -19.83 41.66
C GLY A 472 9.65 -20.97 42.62
N ARG A 473 8.70 -21.43 43.45
CA ARG A 473 8.95 -22.52 44.40
C ARG A 473 9.06 -23.85 43.66
N GLY A 474 10.21 -24.50 43.81
CA GLY A 474 10.51 -25.75 43.11
C GLY A 474 11.09 -25.58 41.70
N TYR A 475 11.40 -24.33 41.30
CA TYR A 475 12.10 -24.11 40.04
C TYR A 475 13.49 -24.69 40.05
N GLN A 476 13.82 -25.49 39.04
CA GLN A 476 15.13 -26.11 38.86
C GLN A 476 15.88 -25.36 37.76
N TYR A 477 16.95 -24.68 38.13
CA TYR A 477 17.75 -23.95 37.14
C TYR A 477 18.65 -24.93 36.39
N ALA A 478 18.37 -25.15 35.10
CA ALA A 478 19.04 -26.19 34.31
C ALA A 478 20.58 -26.07 34.29
N HIS A 479 21.12 -24.86 34.39
CA HIS A 479 22.59 -24.67 34.43
C HIS A 479 23.28 -25.18 35.69
N ASP A 480 22.54 -25.45 36.78
CA ASP A 480 23.08 -26.02 38.02
C ASP A 480 23.28 -27.55 37.92
N TYR A 481 22.72 -28.17 36.87
CA TYR A 481 22.83 -29.61 36.62
C TYR A 481 23.91 -29.93 35.60
N GLU A 482 24.53 -31.10 35.71
CA GLU A 482 25.64 -31.52 34.87
C GLU A 482 25.25 -31.58 33.40
N GLU A 483 24.10 -32.17 33.07
CA GLU A 483 23.59 -32.30 31.71
C GLU A 483 22.93 -31.03 31.18
N LYS A 484 22.83 -29.96 32.00
CA LYS A 484 22.14 -28.72 31.67
C LYS A 484 20.67 -28.92 31.26
N VAL A 485 20.03 -29.94 31.84
CA VAL A 485 18.64 -30.34 31.61
C VAL A 485 17.98 -30.65 32.96
N THR A 486 16.67 -30.39 33.05
CA THR A 486 15.85 -30.81 34.20
C THR A 486 14.62 -31.58 33.73
N ALA A 487 14.05 -32.42 34.59
CA ALA A 487 12.85 -33.17 34.28
C ALA A 487 11.56 -32.40 34.59
N MET A 488 11.70 -31.11 34.93
CA MET A 488 10.58 -30.23 35.27
C MET A 488 9.64 -30.02 34.06
N THR A 489 8.32 -30.07 34.30
CA THR A 489 7.30 -29.77 33.29
C THR A 489 7.05 -28.27 33.25
N CYS A 490 7.05 -27.67 32.05
CA CYS A 490 6.88 -26.22 31.87
C CYS A 490 5.53 -25.84 31.24
N LEU A 491 4.79 -26.80 30.73
CA LEU A 491 3.41 -26.59 30.25
C LEU A 491 2.44 -26.49 31.42
N PRO A 492 1.28 -25.86 31.25
CA PRO A 492 0.16 -25.96 32.19
C PRO A 492 -0.19 -27.41 32.48
N ASP A 493 -0.71 -27.68 33.68
CA ASP A 493 -1.01 -29.04 34.13
C ASP A 493 -2.00 -29.74 33.17
N GLU A 494 -2.95 -29.00 32.60
CA GLU A 494 -3.94 -29.48 31.65
C GLU A 494 -3.34 -29.89 30.30
N LEU A 495 -2.14 -29.39 30.01
CA LEU A 495 -1.40 -29.62 28.76
C LEU A 495 -0.08 -30.35 28.98
N ALA A 496 0.15 -30.93 30.17
CA ALA A 496 1.45 -31.51 30.58
C ALA A 496 1.96 -32.61 29.65
N ASP A 497 1.07 -33.33 29.01
CA ASP A 497 1.38 -34.44 28.08
C ASP A 497 1.32 -34.04 26.60
N ARG A 498 1.12 -32.76 26.30
CA ARG A 498 1.10 -32.27 24.91
C ARG A 498 2.50 -32.21 24.32
N GLU A 499 2.59 -32.63 23.07
CA GLU A 499 3.77 -32.46 22.23
C GLU A 499 3.34 -31.69 20.98
N TYR A 500 4.02 -30.61 20.66
CA TYR A 500 3.75 -29.78 19.48
C TYR A 500 4.82 -29.95 18.40
N TYR A 501 6.09 -30.13 18.78
CA TYR A 501 7.16 -30.26 17.84
C TYR A 501 7.43 -31.71 17.47
N HIS A 502 7.08 -32.08 16.26
CA HIS A 502 7.26 -33.38 15.65
C HIS A 502 8.33 -33.30 14.55
N PRO A 503 9.63 -33.43 14.90
CA PRO A 503 10.71 -33.29 13.93
C PRO A 503 10.67 -34.34 12.84
N THR A 504 11.04 -33.94 11.61
CA THR A 504 11.15 -34.83 10.47
C THR A 504 12.54 -35.48 10.38
N THR A 505 12.69 -36.44 9.45
CA THR A 505 14.01 -37.04 9.16
C THR A 505 14.78 -36.30 8.07
N GLN A 506 14.30 -35.14 7.63
CA GLN A 506 14.85 -34.40 6.52
C GLN A 506 16.04 -33.51 6.94
N GLY A 507 17.07 -33.48 6.13
CA GLY A 507 18.20 -32.59 6.29
C GLY A 507 18.81 -32.61 7.69
N MET A 508 19.04 -31.42 8.25
CA MET A 508 19.60 -31.26 9.60
C MET A 508 18.59 -31.58 10.71
N GLU A 509 17.29 -31.58 10.42
CA GLU A 509 16.25 -31.82 11.42
C GLU A 509 16.33 -33.25 12.02
N LYS A 510 16.90 -34.19 11.28
CA LYS A 510 17.22 -35.52 11.81
C LYS A 510 18.06 -35.46 13.09
N LYS A 511 19.04 -34.57 13.17
CA LYS A 511 19.87 -34.39 14.37
C LYS A 511 19.06 -33.81 15.54
N TRP A 512 18.13 -32.91 15.26
CA TRP A 512 17.22 -32.37 16.26
C TRP A 512 16.25 -33.42 16.77
N MET A 513 15.76 -34.30 15.90
CA MET A 513 14.94 -35.46 16.26
C MET A 513 15.69 -36.40 17.22
N GLU A 514 16.92 -36.78 16.89
CA GLU A 514 17.76 -37.62 17.71
C GLU A 514 17.99 -36.97 19.10
N ARG A 515 18.31 -35.67 19.13
CA ARG A 515 18.48 -34.91 20.37
C ARG A 515 17.22 -34.84 21.21
N LYS A 516 16.05 -34.55 20.57
CA LYS A 516 14.75 -34.52 21.26
C LYS A 516 14.43 -35.87 21.90
N ASN A 517 14.55 -36.95 21.15
CA ASN A 517 14.28 -38.31 21.65
C ASN A 517 15.18 -38.69 22.86
N ALA A 518 16.45 -38.32 22.80
CA ALA A 518 17.37 -38.53 23.92
C ALA A 518 16.95 -37.74 25.16
N LEU A 519 16.58 -36.46 25.00
CA LEU A 519 16.09 -35.58 26.07
C LEU A 519 14.76 -36.10 26.67
N ASP A 520 13.81 -36.51 25.85
CA ASP A 520 12.53 -37.01 26.31
C ASP A 520 12.67 -38.35 27.06
N THR A 521 13.62 -39.19 26.64
CA THR A 521 13.96 -40.42 27.36
C THR A 521 14.58 -40.10 28.71
N TRP A 522 15.59 -39.22 28.73
CA TRP A 522 16.25 -38.77 29.96
C TRP A 522 15.23 -38.15 30.95
N LYS A 523 14.35 -37.26 30.47
CA LYS A 523 13.29 -36.64 31.30
C LYS A 523 12.34 -37.68 31.89
N ARG A 524 11.93 -38.70 31.12
CA ARG A 524 11.07 -39.77 31.62
C ARG A 524 11.74 -40.61 32.74
N GLU A 525 13.04 -40.88 32.63
CA GLU A 525 13.80 -41.65 33.61
C GLU A 525 14.07 -40.83 34.90
N HIS A 526 13.99 -39.50 34.85
CA HIS A 526 14.28 -38.60 35.95
C HIS A 526 13.04 -37.86 36.49
N ARG A 527 11.85 -38.09 35.94
CA ARG A 527 10.58 -37.62 36.51
C ARG A 527 10.34 -38.31 37.86
N GLY A 528 10.37 -37.51 38.97
CA GLY A 528 10.09 -37.98 40.33
C GLY A 528 11.31 -38.34 41.19
N LYS A 529 12.54 -38.02 40.72
CA LYS A 529 13.77 -38.11 41.54
C LYS A 529 14.11 -36.79 42.22
#